data_077dcd069897bb91b6e356cbcdcdb259
#
_entry.id   077dcd069897bb91b6e356cbcdcdb259
#
_cell.length_a   1.000
_cell.length_b   1.000
_cell.length_c   1.000
_cell.angle_alpha   90.00
_cell.angle_beta   90.00
_cell.angle_gamma   90.00
#
_symmetry.space_group_name_H-M   'P 1'
#
loop_
_entity.id
_entity.type
_entity.pdbx_description
1 polymer ?
#
loop_
_entity_poly.entity_id
_entity_poly.type
_entity_poly.pdbx_seq_one_letter_code
_entity_poly.pdbx_strand_id
1 'polypeptide(L)'
;AAFLIRDAHMEGRHITILEQQDIPGGALDGLKAPEKGFVIRGGREMESHFECLWDLYRSIPSLEIENASVLDEFYWLNKDDPNSSLQRVTIKQGEDAHTDGLFTLTEHAQKEIIKIILATRKEVENKRIDEVFSQDFLDSNFWLYWRTMFAFEEWHSALEMKLYLHRFIHHIGGLPDFSALKFTKYNQYESL
;
A
#
# COMPACT_ATOMS: atom_id res chain seq x y z
N ALA A 1 15.21 -4.41 -15.09
CA ALA A 1 15.67 -4.04 -16.45
C ALA A 1 15.83 -2.53 -16.57
N ALA A 2 14.80 -1.72 -16.30
CA ALA A 2 14.82 -0.26 -16.55
C ALA A 2 16.04 0.46 -15.98
N PHE A 3 16.35 0.29 -14.70
CA PHE A 3 17.53 0.91 -14.07
C PHE A 3 18.86 0.40 -14.62
N LEU A 4 18.94 -0.87 -15.05
CA LEU A 4 20.15 -1.39 -15.70
C LEU A 4 20.40 -0.70 -17.05
N ILE A 5 19.35 -0.42 -17.80
CA ILE A 5 19.47 0.27 -19.10
C ILE A 5 19.69 1.77 -18.89
N ARG A 6 18.81 2.42 -18.11
CA ARG A 6 18.80 3.87 -17.95
C ARG A 6 20.02 4.37 -17.17
N ASP A 7 20.36 3.74 -16.05
CA ASP A 7 21.32 4.28 -15.08
C ASP A 7 22.67 3.58 -15.15
N ALA A 8 22.69 2.27 -15.42
CA ALA A 8 23.92 1.49 -15.56
C ALA A 8 24.40 1.36 -17.02
N HIS A 9 23.65 1.93 -17.97
CA HIS A 9 23.97 1.91 -19.41
C HIS A 9 24.20 0.49 -19.98
N MET A 10 23.54 -0.51 -19.38
CA MET A 10 23.60 -1.87 -19.92
C MET A 10 22.79 -1.97 -21.20
N GLU A 11 23.40 -2.55 -22.25
CA GLU A 11 22.67 -2.76 -23.49
C GLU A 11 21.52 -3.78 -23.33
N GLY A 12 20.33 -3.44 -23.77
CA GLY A 12 19.13 -4.28 -23.62
C GLY A 12 19.30 -5.71 -24.14
N ARG A 13 20.13 -5.92 -25.18
CA ARG A 13 20.46 -7.26 -25.71
C ARG A 13 21.13 -8.20 -24.70
N HIS A 14 21.69 -7.68 -23.61
CA HIS A 14 22.30 -8.46 -22.53
C HIS A 14 21.33 -8.75 -21.39
N ILE A 15 20.07 -8.30 -21.50
CA ILE A 15 19.04 -8.49 -20.50
C ILE A 15 17.98 -9.44 -21.06
N THR A 16 17.78 -10.56 -20.38
CA THR A 16 16.69 -11.49 -20.72
C THR A 16 15.70 -11.54 -19.57
N ILE A 17 14.44 -11.28 -19.88
CA ILE A 17 13.33 -11.41 -18.94
C ILE A 17 12.60 -12.71 -19.29
N LEU A 18 12.47 -13.59 -18.31
CA LEU A 18 11.75 -14.85 -18.46
C LEU A 18 10.37 -14.71 -17.83
N GLU A 19 9.33 -14.86 -18.63
CA GLU A 19 7.94 -14.87 -18.20
C GLU A 19 7.28 -16.16 -18.69
N GLN A 20 6.53 -16.81 -17.79
CA GLN A 20 5.83 -18.05 -18.13
C GLN A 20 4.45 -17.79 -18.74
N GLN A 21 3.86 -16.66 -18.44
CA GLN A 21 2.53 -16.28 -18.95
C GLN A 21 2.64 -15.51 -20.27
N ASP A 22 1.55 -15.46 -21.02
CA ASP A 22 1.48 -14.72 -22.28
C ASP A 22 1.51 -13.18 -22.09
N ILE A 23 1.28 -12.72 -20.85
CA ILE A 23 1.28 -11.30 -20.49
C ILE A 23 2.38 -11.06 -19.46
N PRO A 24 3.27 -10.07 -19.66
CA PRO A 24 4.30 -9.75 -18.68
C PRO A 24 3.69 -9.18 -17.39
N GLY A 25 4.42 -9.34 -16.27
CA GLY A 25 4.04 -8.77 -15.00
C GLY A 25 3.37 -9.71 -14.01
N GLY A 26 3.11 -10.96 -14.37
CA GLY A 26 2.61 -11.99 -13.45
C GLY A 26 1.32 -11.56 -12.75
N ALA A 27 1.34 -11.48 -11.41
CA ALA A 27 0.18 -11.08 -10.60
C ALA A 27 -0.22 -9.60 -10.74
N LEU A 28 0.53 -8.79 -11.48
CA LEU A 28 0.16 -7.41 -11.80
C LEU A 28 -0.89 -7.32 -12.91
N ASP A 29 -1.26 -8.43 -13.52
CA ASP A 29 -2.24 -8.47 -14.58
C ASP A 29 -3.62 -7.92 -14.13
N GLY A 30 -4.38 -7.48 -15.10
CA GLY A 30 -5.78 -7.09 -14.94
C GLY A 30 -6.54 -7.40 -16.21
N LEU A 31 -7.84 -7.57 -16.10
CA LEU A 31 -8.73 -7.84 -17.20
C LEU A 31 -9.79 -6.76 -17.30
N LYS A 32 -9.93 -6.18 -18.48
CA LYS A 32 -11.11 -5.38 -18.83
C LYS A 32 -12.12 -6.30 -19.52
N ALA A 33 -13.21 -6.60 -18.83
CA ALA A 33 -14.32 -7.34 -19.37
C ALA A 33 -15.46 -6.36 -19.71
N PRO A 34 -15.86 -6.18 -20.98
CA PRO A 34 -16.83 -5.15 -21.38
C PRO A 34 -18.14 -5.19 -20.60
N GLU A 35 -18.60 -6.40 -20.23
CA GLU A 35 -19.86 -6.60 -19.53
C GLU A 35 -19.73 -6.66 -18.00
N LYS A 36 -18.50 -6.77 -17.47
CA LYS A 36 -18.22 -6.99 -16.03
C LYS A 36 -17.37 -5.90 -15.41
N GLY A 37 -16.83 -4.98 -16.21
CA GLY A 37 -15.90 -3.95 -15.77
C GLY A 37 -14.46 -4.45 -15.67
N PHE A 38 -13.72 -3.97 -14.69
CA PHE A 38 -12.33 -4.34 -14.49
C PHE A 38 -12.20 -5.43 -13.43
N VAL A 39 -11.34 -6.41 -13.69
CA VAL A 39 -11.00 -7.47 -12.74
C VAL A 39 -9.50 -7.39 -12.45
N ILE A 40 -9.12 -7.25 -11.19
CA ILE A 40 -7.73 -7.23 -10.73
C ILE A 40 -7.52 -8.23 -9.60
N ARG A 41 -6.27 -8.64 -9.40
CA ARG A 41 -5.89 -9.55 -8.32
C ARG A 41 -5.56 -8.78 -7.03
N GLY A 42 -6.57 -8.34 -6.30
CA GLY A 42 -6.42 -7.59 -5.07
C GLY A 42 -6.18 -6.09 -5.27
N GLY A 43 -6.14 -5.35 -4.16
CA GLY A 43 -5.84 -3.92 -4.14
C GLY A 43 -4.36 -3.66 -4.46
N ARG A 44 -4.10 -2.56 -5.14
CA ARG A 44 -2.76 -2.10 -5.51
C ARG A 44 -2.67 -0.61 -5.27
N GLU A 45 -2.81 -0.29 -4.01
CA GLU A 45 -2.76 1.09 -3.55
C GLU A 45 -1.33 1.64 -3.66
N MET A 46 -1.25 2.91 -3.99
CA MET A 46 -0.01 3.68 -4.02
C MET A 46 -0.07 4.79 -2.99
N GLU A 47 1.07 5.39 -2.72
CA GLU A 47 1.16 6.50 -1.78
C GLU A 47 2.27 7.46 -2.22
N SER A 48 2.30 8.65 -1.64
CA SER A 48 3.15 9.75 -2.13
C SER A 48 4.67 9.52 -1.96
N HIS A 49 5.07 8.54 -1.16
CA HIS A 49 6.48 8.28 -0.80
C HIS A 49 7.08 7.02 -1.43
N PHE A 50 6.52 6.54 -2.53
CA PHE A 50 7.12 5.47 -3.35
C PHE A 50 8.20 6.03 -4.28
N GLU A 51 9.23 6.65 -3.73
CA GLU A 51 10.23 7.45 -4.44
C GLU A 51 10.88 6.72 -5.63
N CYS A 52 11.26 5.46 -5.44
CA CYS A 52 11.86 4.65 -6.52
C CYS A 52 10.85 4.36 -7.64
N LEU A 53 9.57 4.20 -7.30
CA LEU A 53 8.50 4.00 -8.28
C LEU A 53 8.22 5.29 -9.06
N TRP A 54 8.19 6.43 -8.38
CA TRP A 54 7.99 7.74 -9.03
C TRP A 54 9.15 8.10 -9.92
N ASP A 55 10.39 7.76 -9.53
CA ASP A 55 11.55 7.93 -10.40
C ASP A 55 11.44 7.07 -11.67
N LEU A 56 10.98 5.82 -11.52
CA LEU A 56 10.72 4.96 -12.68
C LEU A 56 9.60 5.54 -13.57
N TYR A 57 8.46 5.93 -12.99
CA TYR A 57 7.29 6.42 -13.72
C TYR A 57 7.58 7.73 -14.48
N ARG A 58 8.50 8.55 -14.00
CA ARG A 58 8.99 9.73 -14.74
C ARG A 58 9.64 9.36 -16.06
N SER A 59 10.24 8.19 -16.16
CA SER A 59 10.93 7.73 -17.36
C SER A 59 10.05 6.96 -18.34
N ILE A 60 8.80 6.68 -17.98
CA ILE A 60 7.85 5.96 -18.82
C ILE A 60 6.96 6.98 -19.54
N PRO A 61 6.93 7.01 -20.88
CA PRO A 61 6.10 7.97 -21.62
C PRO A 61 4.60 7.64 -21.45
N SER A 62 3.77 8.66 -21.41
CA SER A 62 2.32 8.52 -21.50
C SER A 62 1.90 7.84 -22.81
N LEU A 63 0.87 7.00 -22.77
CA LEU A 63 0.27 6.41 -23.97
C LEU A 63 -0.67 7.37 -24.68
N GLU A 64 -1.17 8.41 -24.01
CA GLU A 64 -2.23 9.26 -24.53
C GLU A 64 -1.78 10.72 -24.75
N ILE A 65 -0.81 11.19 -23.98
CA ILE A 65 -0.42 12.60 -23.98
C ILE A 65 1.04 12.75 -24.43
N GLU A 66 1.23 13.38 -25.57
CA GLU A 66 2.57 13.65 -26.10
C GLU A 66 3.41 14.50 -25.11
N ASN A 67 4.67 14.12 -24.94
CA ASN A 67 5.63 14.75 -24.04
C ASN A 67 5.28 14.69 -22.53
N ALA A 68 4.31 13.89 -22.12
CA ALA A 68 4.01 13.58 -20.74
C ALA A 68 4.55 12.21 -20.34
N SER A 69 4.78 12.02 -19.05
CA SER A 69 5.13 10.73 -18.45
C SER A 69 3.93 10.13 -17.70
N VAL A 70 4.04 8.85 -17.38
CA VAL A 70 3.09 8.16 -16.49
C VAL A 70 3.03 8.86 -15.12
N LEU A 71 4.13 9.44 -14.65
CA LEU A 71 4.16 10.21 -13.40
C LEU A 71 3.35 11.51 -13.51
N ASP A 72 3.42 12.22 -14.64
CA ASP A 72 2.64 13.45 -14.85
C ASP A 72 1.14 13.16 -14.80
N GLU A 73 0.71 12.10 -15.48
CA GLU A 73 -0.69 11.69 -15.47
C GLU A 73 -1.16 11.19 -14.11
N PHE A 74 -0.31 10.48 -13.36
CA PHE A 74 -0.57 10.12 -11.98
C PHE A 74 -0.79 11.37 -11.11
N TYR A 75 0.05 12.38 -11.28
CA TYR A 75 -0.04 13.62 -10.52
C TYR A 75 -1.32 14.40 -10.84
N TRP A 76 -1.66 14.53 -12.12
CA TRP A 76 -2.88 15.22 -12.55
C TRP A 76 -4.14 14.51 -12.05
N LEU A 77 -4.22 13.18 -12.21
CA LEU A 77 -5.35 12.40 -11.74
C LEU A 77 -5.61 12.62 -10.24
N ASN A 78 -4.58 12.47 -9.40
CA ASN A 78 -4.75 12.57 -7.95
C ASN A 78 -4.91 14.02 -7.45
N LYS A 79 -4.61 15.01 -8.29
CA LYS A 79 -4.93 16.42 -8.02
C LYS A 79 -6.38 16.76 -8.35
N ASP A 80 -6.87 16.27 -9.47
CA ASP A 80 -8.18 16.60 -9.99
C ASP A 80 -9.29 15.75 -9.34
N ASP A 81 -8.95 14.51 -8.95
CA ASP A 81 -9.84 13.58 -8.25
C ASP A 81 -9.14 13.01 -6.99
N PRO A 82 -9.03 13.81 -5.92
CA PRO A 82 -8.43 13.34 -4.69
C PRO A 82 -9.27 12.27 -4.03
N ASN A 83 -8.66 11.10 -3.78
CA ASN A 83 -9.36 10.02 -3.10
C ASN A 83 -9.68 10.41 -1.65
N SER A 84 -10.94 10.29 -1.29
CA SER A 84 -11.42 10.46 0.08
C SER A 84 -12.78 9.77 0.25
N SER A 85 -12.82 8.72 1.06
CA SER A 85 -14.03 7.99 1.36
C SER A 85 -13.91 7.28 2.70
N LEU A 86 -14.82 7.54 3.65
CA LEU A 86 -14.80 6.82 4.91
C LEU A 86 -14.85 5.32 4.71
N GLN A 87 -13.93 4.62 5.36
CA GLN A 87 -13.93 3.18 5.39
C GLN A 87 -15.16 2.65 6.11
N ARG A 88 -15.87 1.75 5.46
CA ARG A 88 -16.93 0.96 6.08
C ARG A 88 -16.32 -0.35 6.55
N VAL A 89 -15.85 -0.36 7.78
CA VAL A 89 -15.22 -1.54 8.38
C VAL A 89 -16.30 -2.42 9.00
N THR A 90 -16.19 -3.72 8.76
CA THR A 90 -17.14 -4.70 9.28
C THR A 90 -16.46 -5.63 10.28
N ILE A 91 -17.25 -6.08 11.25
CA ILE A 91 -16.89 -7.08 12.25
C ILE A 91 -17.89 -8.25 12.18
N LYS A 92 -17.60 -9.36 12.85
CA LYS A 92 -18.50 -10.51 12.98
C LYS A 92 -19.22 -10.91 11.67
N GLN A 93 -18.47 -10.99 10.59
CA GLN A 93 -18.95 -11.44 9.29
C GLN A 93 -20.00 -10.51 8.63
N GLY A 94 -19.89 -9.22 8.83
CA GLY A 94 -20.69 -8.24 8.09
C GLY A 94 -21.45 -7.22 8.92
N GLU A 95 -21.37 -7.26 10.25
CA GLU A 95 -21.88 -6.19 11.10
C GLU A 95 -21.05 -4.92 10.94
N ASP A 96 -21.68 -3.75 10.84
CA ASP A 96 -20.96 -2.48 10.81
C ASP A 96 -20.22 -2.27 12.14
N ALA A 97 -18.95 -1.92 12.06
CA ALA A 97 -18.13 -1.66 13.25
C ALA A 97 -18.38 -0.28 13.88
N HIS A 98 -19.13 0.61 13.21
CA HIS A 98 -19.45 1.98 13.66
C HIS A 98 -18.21 2.75 14.12
N THR A 99 -17.14 2.72 13.33
CA THR A 99 -15.85 3.34 13.69
C THR A 99 -15.87 4.85 13.60
N ASP A 100 -16.74 5.42 12.77
CA ASP A 100 -16.97 6.86 12.58
C ASP A 100 -15.68 7.68 12.32
N GLY A 101 -14.67 7.05 11.73
CA GLY A 101 -13.36 7.66 11.47
C GLY A 101 -12.47 7.80 12.70
N LEU A 102 -12.85 7.26 13.84
CA LEU A 102 -12.12 7.39 15.11
C LEU A 102 -11.21 6.19 15.36
N PHE A 103 -10.01 6.44 15.91
CA PHE A 103 -9.07 5.38 16.28
C PHE A 103 -9.34 4.72 17.63
N THR A 104 -10.06 5.36 18.51
CA THR A 104 -10.40 4.89 19.88
C THR A 104 -9.18 4.38 20.68
N LEU A 105 -8.01 4.96 20.45
CA LEU A 105 -6.78 4.59 21.15
C LEU A 105 -6.78 5.17 22.58
N THR A 106 -6.64 4.30 23.58
CA THR A 106 -6.36 4.72 24.96
C THR A 106 -4.96 5.31 25.06
N GLU A 107 -4.69 6.07 26.11
CA GLU A 107 -3.32 6.57 26.39
C GLU A 107 -2.33 5.41 26.54
N HIS A 108 -2.75 4.30 27.09
CA HIS A 108 -1.93 3.09 27.23
C HIS A 108 -1.57 2.52 25.85
N ALA A 109 -2.55 2.32 24.98
CA ALA A 109 -2.34 1.80 23.63
C ALA A 109 -1.46 2.74 22.77
N GLN A 110 -1.59 4.06 22.93
CA GLN A 110 -0.70 5.02 22.27
C GLN A 110 0.76 4.85 22.69
N LYS A 111 1.00 4.64 24.00
CA LYS A 111 2.35 4.38 24.51
C LYS A 111 2.93 3.07 23.98
N GLU A 112 2.11 2.04 23.79
CA GLU A 112 2.54 0.78 23.19
C GLU A 112 2.99 0.94 21.73
N ILE A 113 2.26 1.73 20.94
CA ILE A 113 2.68 2.08 19.56
C ILE A 113 4.06 2.79 19.58
N ILE A 114 4.23 3.76 20.45
CA ILE A 114 5.52 4.47 20.58
C ILE A 114 6.63 3.49 21.01
N LYS A 115 6.33 2.61 21.95
CA LYS A 115 7.28 1.61 22.44
C LYS A 115 7.74 0.66 21.32
N ILE A 116 6.84 0.16 20.49
CA ILE A 116 7.24 -0.74 19.41
C ILE A 116 8.02 0.01 18.33
N ILE A 117 7.65 1.25 18.02
CA ILE A 117 8.40 2.09 17.07
C ILE A 117 9.85 2.26 17.54
N LEU A 118 10.08 2.51 18.82
CA LEU A 118 11.40 2.73 19.38
C LEU A 118 12.17 1.43 19.72
N ALA A 119 11.48 0.29 19.81
CA ALA A 119 12.11 -0.99 20.14
C ALA A 119 13.22 -1.36 19.16
N THR A 120 14.25 -2.02 19.62
CA THR A 120 15.26 -2.61 18.74
C THR A 120 14.70 -3.86 18.04
N ARG A 121 15.32 -4.24 16.91
CA ARG A 121 14.95 -5.48 16.22
C ARG A 121 14.97 -6.69 17.15
N LYS A 122 16.01 -6.83 17.97
CA LYS A 122 16.17 -7.96 18.89
C LYS A 122 15.05 -8.09 19.92
N GLU A 123 14.44 -6.99 20.31
CA GLU A 123 13.34 -6.99 21.28
C GLU A 123 12.03 -7.51 20.71
N VAL A 124 11.86 -7.50 19.38
CA VAL A 124 10.59 -7.83 18.73
C VAL A 124 10.66 -8.95 17.69
N GLU A 125 11.86 -9.34 17.20
CA GLU A 125 12.02 -10.27 16.08
C GLU A 125 11.46 -11.68 16.30
N ASN A 126 11.33 -12.10 17.56
CA ASN A 126 10.79 -13.41 17.93
C ASN A 126 9.45 -13.31 18.67
N LYS A 127 8.78 -12.17 18.56
CA LYS A 127 7.50 -11.94 19.23
C LYS A 127 6.36 -11.79 18.20
N ARG A 128 5.18 -12.14 18.66
CA ARG A 128 3.93 -11.89 17.95
C ARG A 128 3.34 -10.53 18.38
N ILE A 129 2.39 -10.05 17.62
CA ILE A 129 1.68 -8.79 17.91
C ILE A 129 0.97 -8.86 19.26
N ASP A 130 0.23 -9.97 19.54
CA ASP A 130 -0.48 -10.20 20.81
C ASP A 130 0.43 -10.42 22.05
N GLU A 131 1.75 -10.54 21.83
CA GLU A 131 2.74 -10.61 22.93
C GLU A 131 3.34 -9.23 23.26
N VAL A 132 3.13 -8.23 22.43
CA VAL A 132 3.70 -6.88 22.60
C VAL A 132 2.66 -5.80 22.79
N PHE A 133 1.43 -6.04 22.36
CA PHE A 133 0.31 -5.14 22.56
C PHE A 133 -0.72 -5.72 23.52
N SER A 134 -1.31 -4.85 24.33
CA SER A 134 -2.40 -5.20 25.24
C SER A 134 -3.74 -5.35 24.50
N GLN A 135 -4.72 -5.90 25.24
CA GLN A 135 -6.09 -5.99 24.74
C GLN A 135 -6.68 -4.60 24.42
N ASP A 136 -6.32 -3.56 25.17
CA ASP A 136 -6.72 -2.18 24.88
C ASP A 136 -6.36 -1.73 23.46
N PHE A 137 -5.17 -2.12 22.99
CA PHE A 137 -4.77 -1.85 21.62
C PHE A 137 -5.53 -2.72 20.63
N LEU A 138 -5.63 -4.02 20.88
CA LEU A 138 -6.29 -4.99 19.99
C LEU A 138 -7.79 -4.75 19.85
N ASP A 139 -8.43 -4.15 20.83
CA ASP A 139 -9.85 -3.75 20.79
C ASP A 139 -10.07 -2.37 20.16
N SER A 140 -9.01 -1.64 19.82
CA SER A 140 -9.14 -0.30 19.27
C SER A 140 -9.57 -0.30 17.79
N ASN A 141 -10.25 0.76 17.37
CA ASN A 141 -10.53 0.97 15.94
C ASN A 141 -9.25 1.18 15.13
N PHE A 142 -8.16 1.68 15.75
CA PHE A 142 -6.86 1.77 15.08
C PHE A 142 -6.39 0.38 14.63
N TRP A 143 -6.41 -0.62 15.51
CA TRP A 143 -6.05 -1.97 15.15
C TRP A 143 -6.99 -2.55 14.09
N LEU A 144 -8.28 -2.28 14.20
CA LEU A 144 -9.27 -2.73 13.22
C LEU A 144 -9.00 -2.15 11.82
N TYR A 145 -8.71 -0.85 11.70
CA TYR A 145 -8.29 -0.23 10.44
C TYR A 145 -6.97 -0.82 9.93
N TRP A 146 -5.98 -0.93 10.82
CA TRP A 146 -4.66 -1.40 10.48
C TRP A 146 -4.66 -2.83 9.95
N ARG A 147 -5.31 -3.75 10.67
CA ARG A 147 -5.42 -5.14 10.26
C ARG A 147 -6.18 -5.32 8.95
N THR A 148 -7.21 -4.50 8.74
CA THR A 148 -8.00 -4.52 7.50
C THR A 148 -7.18 -4.02 6.31
N MET A 149 -6.47 -2.91 6.47
CA MET A 149 -5.68 -2.29 5.41
C MET A 149 -4.49 -3.17 5.00
N PHE A 150 -3.76 -3.70 5.97
CA PHE A 150 -2.49 -4.37 5.76
C PHE A 150 -2.54 -5.89 5.95
N ALA A 151 -3.73 -6.46 6.14
CA ALA A 151 -3.96 -7.90 6.33
C ALA A 151 -3.16 -8.49 7.50
N PHE A 152 -3.04 -7.77 8.62
CA PHE A 152 -2.44 -8.27 9.83
C PHE A 152 -3.40 -9.11 10.67
N GLU A 153 -2.86 -10.09 11.37
CA GLU A 153 -3.50 -10.84 12.43
C GLU A 153 -2.66 -10.78 13.72
N GLU A 154 -3.30 -10.98 14.86
CA GLU A 154 -2.66 -10.82 16.18
C GLU A 154 -1.46 -11.75 16.38
N TRP A 155 -1.48 -12.92 15.76
CA TRP A 155 -0.40 -13.91 15.79
C TRP A 155 0.75 -13.61 14.80
N HIS A 156 0.66 -12.57 13.98
CA HIS A 156 1.73 -12.19 13.08
C HIS A 156 2.92 -11.58 13.82
N SER A 157 4.05 -11.45 13.11
CA SER A 157 5.30 -10.94 13.65
C SER A 157 5.19 -9.49 14.12
N ALA A 158 5.59 -9.23 15.36
CA ALA A 158 5.72 -7.88 15.90
C ALA A 158 6.81 -7.07 15.16
N LEU A 159 7.83 -7.73 14.63
CA LEU A 159 8.84 -7.06 13.79
C LEU A 159 8.22 -6.54 12.50
N GLU A 160 7.39 -7.33 11.82
CA GLU A 160 6.70 -6.87 10.61
C GLU A 160 5.76 -5.69 10.93
N MET A 161 4.99 -5.77 12.00
CA MET A 161 4.15 -4.66 12.47
C MET A 161 4.99 -3.39 12.69
N LYS A 162 6.14 -3.51 13.35
CA LYS A 162 7.07 -2.39 13.56
C LYS A 162 7.53 -1.78 12.23
N LEU A 163 7.95 -2.62 11.26
CA LEU A 163 8.44 -2.15 9.96
C LEU A 163 7.34 -1.43 9.18
N TYR A 164 6.11 -1.93 9.23
CA TYR A 164 4.96 -1.26 8.62
C TYR A 164 4.62 0.06 9.31
N LEU A 165 4.65 0.13 10.64
CA LEU A 165 4.47 1.39 11.38
C LEU A 165 5.51 2.42 10.97
N HIS A 166 6.78 2.05 10.86
CA HIS A 166 7.83 2.95 10.36
C HIS A 166 7.58 3.42 8.93
N ARG A 167 7.15 2.51 8.07
CA ARG A 167 6.90 2.79 6.65
C ARG A 167 5.71 3.72 6.43
N PHE A 168 4.65 3.53 7.21
CA PHE A 168 3.36 4.19 6.97
C PHE A 168 2.96 5.19 8.05
N ILE A 169 3.85 5.56 8.98
CA ILE A 169 3.53 6.46 10.09
C ILE A 169 2.95 7.81 9.62
N HIS A 170 3.44 8.34 8.52
CA HIS A 170 2.98 9.61 7.97
C HIS A 170 1.61 9.51 7.27
N HIS A 171 1.08 8.30 7.07
CA HIS A 171 -0.23 8.05 6.49
C HIS A 171 -1.28 7.60 7.49
N ILE A 172 -0.92 7.45 8.75
CA ILE A 172 -1.84 6.96 9.79
C ILE A 172 -3.14 7.78 9.82
N GLY A 173 -3.04 9.10 9.70
CA GLY A 173 -4.21 9.98 9.67
C GLY A 173 -5.20 9.72 8.53
N GLY A 174 -4.73 9.17 7.42
CA GLY A 174 -5.55 8.82 6.25
C GLY A 174 -6.10 7.40 6.24
N LEU A 175 -5.85 6.60 7.30
CA LEU A 175 -6.40 5.24 7.39
C LEU A 175 -7.93 5.21 7.40
N PRO A 176 -8.64 6.08 8.12
CA PRO A 176 -10.10 6.01 8.17
C PRO A 176 -10.81 6.43 6.88
N ASP A 177 -10.18 7.22 6.02
CA ASP A 177 -10.83 7.85 4.86
C ASP A 177 -10.11 7.60 3.53
N PHE A 178 -9.10 6.74 3.51
CA PHE A 178 -8.26 6.45 2.34
C PHE A 178 -7.53 7.67 1.73
N SER A 179 -7.53 8.83 2.36
CA SER A 179 -6.93 10.04 1.80
C SER A 179 -5.42 9.91 1.53
N ALA A 180 -4.77 8.98 2.24
CA ALA A 180 -3.36 8.66 2.01
C ALA A 180 -3.11 7.86 0.73
N LEU A 181 -4.13 7.17 0.19
CA LEU A 181 -3.99 6.32 -0.98
C LEU A 181 -4.08 7.12 -2.26
N LYS A 182 -3.31 6.68 -3.25
CA LYS A 182 -3.24 7.28 -4.59
C LYS A 182 -3.47 6.20 -5.64
N PHE A 183 -4.04 6.61 -6.77
CA PHE A 183 -4.33 5.73 -7.89
C PHE A 183 -3.54 6.13 -9.12
N THR A 184 -3.28 5.16 -10.00
CA THR A 184 -2.73 5.41 -11.34
C THR A 184 -3.82 5.33 -12.39
N LYS A 185 -3.61 6.02 -13.50
CA LYS A 185 -4.47 5.92 -14.67
C LYS A 185 -4.32 4.56 -15.37
N TYR A 186 -3.10 4.05 -15.39
CA TYR A 186 -2.77 2.78 -16.05
C TYR A 186 -2.81 1.61 -15.08
N ASN A 187 -3.20 0.46 -15.59
CA ASN A 187 -2.90 -0.79 -14.89
C ASN A 187 -1.39 -0.96 -14.81
N GLN A 188 -0.89 -1.52 -13.72
CA GLN A 188 0.55 -1.59 -13.48
C GLN A 188 1.31 -2.35 -14.56
N TYR A 189 0.73 -3.39 -15.16
CA TYR A 189 1.37 -4.12 -16.25
C TYR A 189 1.48 -3.30 -17.55
N GLU A 190 0.64 -2.29 -17.76
CA GLU A 190 0.74 -1.39 -18.90
C GLU A 190 1.95 -0.46 -18.82
N SER A 191 2.51 -0.31 -17.62
CA SER A 191 3.73 0.46 -17.38
C SER A 191 5.02 -0.38 -17.55
N LEU A 192 4.89 -1.70 -17.73
CA LEU A 192 6.03 -2.60 -17.94
C LEU A 192 6.45 -2.64 -19.42
#